data_4a35f582f3f971c26d300d857787cf11
#
_entry.id   4a35f582f3f971c26d300d857787cf11
#
_cell.length_a   1.000
_cell.length_b   1.000
_cell.length_c   1.000
_cell.angle_alpha   90.00
_cell.angle_beta   90.00
_cell.angle_gamma   90.00
#
_symmetry.space_group_name_H-M   'P 1'
#
loop_
_entity.id
_entity.type
_entity.pdbx_description
1 polymer ?
#
loop_
_entity_poly.entity_id
_entity_poly.type
_entity_poly.pdbx_seq_one_letter_code
_entity_poly.pdbx_strand_id
1 'polypeptide(L)'
;EGEHYLLDGEKTWISNGGIADFYVVFARTGEAPGSRGLSAFVVDAATPGLEIAERIEVIAPHPLARLRFESCRIPRENLVGAPGQGFKVAMQALDIFRTSVAAAALGFARRALDEALRRATQRKMFGQTLADFQITQAKLAQMATGIDASALLTYRAAWLRDQGRSVTREAAMAKMTATETAQQVIDSAV
;
A
#
# COMPACT_ATOMS: atom_id res chain seq x y z
N GLU A 1 -1.23 6.37 32.37
CA GLU A 1 -1.08 6.31 33.81
C GLU A 1 0.37 5.97 34.17
N GLY A 2 1.13 6.96 34.67
CA GLY A 2 2.50 6.73 35.09
C GLY A 2 3.46 6.33 33.97
N GLU A 3 3.98 5.10 34.00
CA GLU A 3 5.00 4.59 33.05
C GLU A 3 4.42 3.82 31.86
N HIS A 4 3.09 3.79 31.69
CA HIS A 4 2.46 3.07 30.59
C HIS A 4 1.16 3.75 30.11
N TYR A 5 0.77 3.38 28.90
CA TYR A 5 -0.52 3.72 28.30
C TYR A 5 -1.47 2.52 28.41
N LEU A 6 -2.77 2.78 28.54
CA LEU A 6 -3.82 1.78 28.38
C LEU A 6 -4.47 1.99 27.02
N LEU A 7 -4.50 0.93 26.23
CA LEU A 7 -5.07 0.95 24.89
C LEU A 7 -6.35 0.12 24.87
N ASP A 8 -7.46 0.78 24.50
CA ASP A 8 -8.77 0.18 24.35
C ASP A 8 -9.38 0.52 22.99
N GLY A 9 -10.04 -0.45 22.34
CA GLY A 9 -10.72 -0.25 21.09
C GLY A 9 -10.45 -1.34 20.04
N GLU A 10 -10.81 -1.04 18.80
CA GLU A 10 -10.65 -2.00 17.68
C GLU A 10 -9.93 -1.36 16.48
N LYS A 11 -9.25 -2.21 15.73
CA LYS A 11 -8.66 -1.91 14.42
C LYS A 11 -9.07 -3.00 13.44
N THR A 12 -9.61 -2.60 12.29
CA THR A 12 -10.03 -3.55 11.25
C THR A 12 -9.21 -3.39 9.97
N TRP A 13 -9.26 -4.40 9.10
CA TRP A 13 -8.49 -4.46 7.85
C TRP A 13 -6.98 -4.39 8.07
N ILE A 14 -6.49 -5.02 9.14
CA ILE A 14 -5.08 -4.99 9.49
C ILE A 14 -4.35 -6.09 8.72
N SER A 15 -3.47 -5.67 7.80
CA SER A 15 -2.55 -6.55 7.08
C SER A 15 -1.65 -7.29 8.05
N ASN A 16 -1.46 -8.58 7.81
CA ASN A 16 -0.70 -9.49 8.66
C ASN A 16 -1.29 -9.64 10.09
N GLY A 17 -2.54 -9.24 10.30
CA GLY A 17 -3.22 -9.47 11.56
C GLY A 17 -3.23 -10.95 11.95
N GLY A 18 -2.73 -11.29 13.12
CA GLY A 18 -2.63 -12.65 13.64
C GLY A 18 -1.44 -13.47 13.12
N ILE A 19 -0.50 -12.86 12.37
CA ILE A 19 0.77 -13.47 11.96
C ILE A 19 1.98 -12.57 12.21
N ALA A 20 1.78 -11.27 12.41
CA ALA A 20 2.84 -10.34 12.76
C ALA A 20 3.27 -10.52 14.23
N ASP A 21 4.55 -10.33 14.51
CA ASP A 21 5.11 -10.35 15.87
C ASP A 21 4.83 -9.06 16.64
N PHE A 22 4.65 -7.94 15.93
CA PHE A 22 4.26 -6.66 16.52
C PHE A 22 3.44 -5.81 15.55
N TYR A 23 2.75 -4.82 16.09
CA TYR A 23 1.93 -3.87 15.35
C TYR A 23 2.35 -2.43 15.66
N VAL A 24 2.33 -1.55 14.66
CA VAL A 24 2.38 -0.10 14.89
C VAL A 24 0.97 0.41 14.94
N VAL A 25 0.53 0.78 16.14
CA VAL A 25 -0.87 1.16 16.42
C VAL A 25 -0.97 2.68 16.58
N PHE A 26 -1.84 3.30 15.79
CA PHE A 26 -2.18 4.72 15.93
C PHE A 26 -3.43 4.84 16.78
N ALA A 27 -3.33 5.56 17.88
CA ALA A 27 -4.42 5.74 18.82
C ALA A 27 -4.56 7.21 19.26
N ARG A 28 -5.74 7.56 19.74
CA ARG A 28 -6.01 8.89 20.29
C ARG A 28 -5.51 8.95 21.72
N THR A 29 -4.62 9.89 21.99
CA THR A 29 -4.07 10.16 23.33
C THR A 29 -4.56 11.49 23.94
N GLY A 30 -5.23 12.33 23.12
CA GLY A 30 -6.00 13.46 23.63
C GLY A 30 -5.23 14.75 23.87
N GLU A 31 -3.96 14.87 23.43
CA GLU A 31 -3.13 16.08 23.64
C GLU A 31 -3.72 17.31 22.95
N ALA A 32 -4.45 17.14 21.84
CA ALA A 32 -5.11 18.19 21.10
C ALA A 32 -6.24 17.62 20.23
N PRO A 33 -7.18 18.45 19.75
CA PRO A 33 -8.23 18.02 18.83
C PRO A 33 -7.64 17.63 17.45
N GLY A 34 -8.39 16.79 16.72
CA GLY A 34 -8.05 16.36 15.37
C GLY A 34 -6.80 15.48 15.31
N SER A 35 -6.00 15.65 14.26
CA SER A 35 -4.80 14.84 14.01
C SER A 35 -3.68 15.02 15.02
N ARG A 36 -3.65 16.15 15.72
CA ARG A 36 -2.65 16.45 16.75
C ARG A 36 -2.86 15.70 18.08
N GLY A 37 -4.00 15.05 18.26
CA GLY A 37 -4.28 14.18 19.40
C GLY A 37 -4.05 12.69 19.10
N LEU A 38 -3.30 12.35 18.04
CA LEU A 38 -2.96 10.99 17.68
C LEU A 38 -1.50 10.68 18.00
N SER A 39 -1.26 9.55 18.64
CA SER A 39 0.07 8.99 18.91
C SER A 39 0.24 7.64 18.24
N ALA A 40 1.47 7.20 18.05
CA ALA A 40 1.81 5.90 17.49
C ALA A 40 2.58 5.05 18.50
N PHE A 41 2.28 3.77 18.58
CA PHE A 41 2.86 2.84 19.53
C PHE A 41 3.32 1.56 18.85
N VAL A 42 4.43 0.99 19.26
CA VAL A 42 4.80 -0.39 18.98
C VAL A 42 4.12 -1.28 20.01
N VAL A 43 3.30 -2.21 19.54
CA VAL A 43 2.55 -3.15 20.39
C VAL A 43 2.95 -4.56 20.00
N ASP A 44 3.55 -5.30 20.92
CA ASP A 44 3.88 -6.71 20.76
C ASP A 44 2.59 -7.53 20.56
N ALA A 45 2.61 -8.49 19.65
CA ALA A 45 1.45 -9.33 19.38
C ALA A 45 1.02 -10.19 20.60
N ALA A 46 1.96 -10.47 21.49
CA ALA A 46 1.71 -11.20 22.74
C ALA A 46 1.25 -10.30 23.89
N THR A 47 1.05 -8.99 23.67
CA THR A 47 0.59 -8.07 24.73
C THR A 47 -0.73 -8.53 25.31
N PRO A 48 -0.84 -8.73 26.65
CA PRO A 48 -2.10 -9.08 27.28
C PRO A 48 -3.20 -8.08 26.95
N GLY A 49 -4.39 -8.58 26.58
CA GLY A 49 -5.52 -7.77 26.15
C GLY A 49 -5.56 -7.46 24.66
N LEU A 50 -4.53 -7.83 23.86
CA LEU A 50 -4.60 -7.84 22.42
C LEU A 50 -5.08 -9.20 21.93
N GLU A 51 -6.15 -9.22 21.15
CA GLU A 51 -6.67 -10.43 20.53
C GLU A 51 -7.03 -10.25 19.06
N ILE A 52 -7.03 -11.35 18.32
CA ILE A 52 -7.52 -11.40 16.95
C ILE A 52 -9.03 -11.64 17.00
N ALA A 53 -9.80 -10.58 16.94
CA ALA A 53 -11.26 -10.66 17.05
C ALA A 53 -11.89 -11.33 15.82
N GLU A 54 -11.28 -11.20 14.64
CA GLU A 54 -11.79 -11.79 13.40
C GLU A 54 -10.66 -11.91 12.37
N ARG A 55 -10.64 -13.01 11.62
CA ARG A 55 -9.87 -13.12 10.38
C ARG A 55 -10.76 -12.76 9.20
N ILE A 56 -10.31 -11.84 8.35
CA ILE A 56 -11.08 -11.30 7.22
C ILE A 56 -10.59 -11.98 5.95
N GLU A 57 -11.46 -12.72 5.29
CA GLU A 57 -11.17 -13.35 4.01
C GLU A 57 -11.46 -12.40 2.85
N VAL A 58 -10.55 -12.36 1.89
CA VAL A 58 -10.65 -11.58 0.65
C VAL A 58 -10.23 -12.47 -0.53
N ILE A 59 -10.59 -12.07 -1.75
CA ILE A 59 -10.25 -12.83 -2.96
C ILE A 59 -8.74 -12.91 -3.24
N ALA A 60 -7.95 -11.95 -2.75
CA ALA A 60 -6.50 -12.00 -2.84
C ALA A 60 -5.92 -12.83 -1.68
N PRO A 61 -4.79 -13.54 -1.87
CA PRO A 61 -4.11 -14.26 -0.80
C PRO A 61 -3.38 -13.28 0.12
N HIS A 62 -4.14 -12.48 0.86
CA HIS A 62 -3.65 -11.41 1.72
C HIS A 62 -4.25 -11.57 3.12
N PRO A 63 -3.44 -11.91 4.14
CA PRO A 63 -3.95 -12.10 5.50
C PRO A 63 -4.39 -10.75 6.07
N LEU A 64 -5.66 -10.69 6.45
CA LEU A 64 -6.28 -9.54 7.09
C LEU A 64 -6.98 -9.96 8.37
N ALA A 65 -7.02 -9.07 9.36
CA ALA A 65 -7.76 -9.31 10.59
C ALA A 65 -8.34 -8.03 11.19
N ARG A 66 -9.29 -8.23 12.10
CA ARG A 66 -9.72 -7.26 13.08
C ARG A 66 -9.03 -7.57 14.40
N LEU A 67 -8.38 -6.56 14.95
CA LEU A 67 -7.71 -6.60 16.25
C LEU A 67 -8.58 -5.91 17.27
N ARG A 68 -8.69 -6.50 18.48
CA ARG A 68 -9.33 -5.91 19.65
C ARG A 68 -8.29 -5.68 20.72
N PHE A 69 -8.39 -4.54 21.38
CA PHE A 69 -7.55 -4.13 22.49
C PHE A 69 -8.44 -3.91 23.69
N GLU A 70 -8.20 -4.64 24.77
CA GLU A 70 -8.92 -4.52 26.05
C GLU A 70 -7.93 -4.30 27.18
N SER A 71 -7.86 -3.05 27.66
CA SER A 71 -6.93 -2.63 28.72
C SER A 71 -5.47 -3.05 28.47
N CYS A 72 -5.06 -3.02 27.20
CA CYS A 72 -3.68 -3.37 26.81
C CYS A 72 -2.71 -2.37 27.41
N ARG A 73 -1.80 -2.85 28.23
CA ARG A 73 -0.75 -2.02 28.86
C ARG A 73 0.45 -1.90 27.92
N ILE A 74 0.67 -0.71 27.41
CA ILE A 74 1.77 -0.41 26.49
C ILE A 74 2.82 0.40 27.26
N PRO A 75 4.06 -0.09 27.37
CA PRO A 75 5.15 0.64 28.00
C PRO A 75 5.36 2.03 27.36
N ARG A 76 5.73 3.02 28.14
CA ARG A 76 5.93 4.39 27.65
C ARG A 76 7.02 4.49 26.59
N GLU A 77 8.05 3.66 26.68
CA GLU A 77 9.16 3.55 25.74
C GLU A 77 8.72 3.03 24.35
N ASN A 78 7.58 2.38 24.27
CA ASN A 78 7.02 1.90 22.99
C ASN A 78 6.30 3.00 22.19
N LEU A 79 6.25 4.23 22.71
CA LEU A 79 5.77 5.39 21.96
C LEU A 79 6.73 5.74 20.81
N VAL A 80 6.21 5.81 19.60
CA VAL A 80 6.98 6.19 18.41
C VAL A 80 6.96 7.71 18.23
N GLY A 81 8.09 8.35 18.43
CA GLY A 81 8.21 9.82 18.39
C GLY A 81 7.73 10.47 19.70
N ALA A 82 6.95 11.53 19.60
CA ALA A 82 6.40 12.24 20.75
C ALA A 82 4.86 12.12 20.80
N PRO A 83 4.24 12.31 21.98
CA PRO A 83 2.79 12.37 22.10
C PRO A 83 2.18 13.36 21.12
N GLY A 84 1.06 13.00 20.50
CA GLY A 84 0.34 13.84 19.52
C GLY A 84 1.00 13.90 18.12
N GLN A 85 2.12 13.21 17.88
CA GLN A 85 2.79 13.20 16.57
C GLN A 85 2.48 11.99 15.68
N GLY A 86 1.58 11.12 16.10
CA GLY A 86 1.24 9.89 15.35
C GLY A 86 0.80 10.15 13.92
N PHE A 87 0.02 11.20 13.68
CA PHE A 87 -0.40 11.56 12.32
C PHE A 87 0.80 11.91 11.42
N LYS A 88 1.78 12.65 11.95
CA LYS A 88 3.01 12.99 11.20
C LYS A 88 3.80 11.72 10.86
N VAL A 89 3.94 10.80 11.82
CA VAL A 89 4.59 9.49 11.61
C VAL A 89 3.88 8.71 10.51
N ALA A 90 2.53 8.64 10.55
CA ALA A 90 1.74 7.97 9.51
C ALA A 90 1.96 8.58 8.12
N MET A 91 1.93 9.91 7.99
CA MET A 91 2.11 10.57 6.70
C MET A 91 3.52 10.35 6.13
N GLN A 92 4.55 10.39 6.96
CA GLN A 92 5.93 10.10 6.55
C GLN A 92 6.09 8.65 6.05
N ALA A 93 5.47 7.69 6.73
CA ALA A 93 5.45 6.29 6.29
C ALA A 93 4.71 6.15 4.94
N LEU A 94 3.56 6.81 4.77
CA LEU A 94 2.79 6.77 3.53
C LEU A 94 3.55 7.36 2.34
N ASP A 95 4.36 8.39 2.53
CA ASP A 95 5.19 8.96 1.45
C ASP A 95 6.21 7.95 0.90
N ILE A 96 6.68 7.03 1.74
CA ILE A 96 7.53 5.91 1.32
C ILE A 96 6.70 4.83 0.64
N PHE A 97 5.68 4.33 1.34
CA PHE A 97 4.91 3.18 0.88
C PHE A 97 4.09 3.46 -0.39
N ARG A 98 3.59 4.66 -0.60
CA ARG A 98 2.91 5.01 -1.85
C ARG A 98 3.82 4.84 -3.06
N THR A 99 5.09 5.23 -2.96
CA THR A 99 6.07 5.06 -4.04
C THR A 99 6.39 3.57 -4.29
N SER A 100 6.57 2.77 -3.25
CA SER A 100 6.82 1.32 -3.40
C SER A 100 5.60 0.56 -3.91
N VAL A 101 4.37 0.95 -3.52
CA VAL A 101 3.13 0.40 -4.08
C VAL A 101 3.00 0.74 -5.57
N ALA A 102 3.36 1.97 -5.97
CA ALA A 102 3.41 2.35 -7.38
C ALA A 102 4.39 1.47 -8.17
N ALA A 103 5.57 1.20 -7.61
CA ALA A 103 6.56 0.32 -8.24
C ALA A 103 6.07 -1.13 -8.36
N ALA A 104 5.37 -1.66 -7.36
CA ALA A 104 4.77 -2.99 -7.42
C ALA A 104 3.70 -3.07 -8.51
N ALA A 105 2.79 -2.08 -8.58
CA ALA A 105 1.76 -2.00 -9.61
C ALA A 105 2.38 -1.92 -11.02
N LEU A 106 3.45 -1.15 -11.19
CA LEU A 106 4.21 -1.06 -12.43
C LEU A 106 4.79 -2.43 -12.84
N GLY A 107 5.28 -3.22 -11.89
CA GLY A 107 5.74 -4.59 -12.11
C GLY A 107 4.64 -5.50 -12.64
N PHE A 108 3.44 -5.43 -12.06
CA PHE A 108 2.28 -6.19 -12.53
C PHE A 108 1.87 -5.79 -13.95
N ALA A 109 1.82 -4.49 -14.24
CA ALA A 109 1.47 -3.99 -15.57
C ALA A 109 2.48 -4.44 -16.63
N ARG A 110 3.79 -4.38 -16.34
CA ARG A 110 4.86 -4.87 -17.25
C ARG A 110 4.69 -6.35 -17.53
N ARG A 111 4.47 -7.16 -16.50
CA ARG A 111 4.24 -8.60 -16.68
C ARG A 111 3.00 -8.87 -17.53
N ALA A 112 1.91 -8.16 -17.31
CA ALA A 112 0.69 -8.32 -18.11
C ALA A 112 0.93 -7.95 -19.59
N LEU A 113 1.66 -6.88 -19.88
CA LEU A 113 2.03 -6.51 -21.25
C LEU A 113 2.91 -7.59 -21.91
N ASP A 114 3.90 -8.13 -21.20
CA ASP A 114 4.78 -9.19 -21.73
C ASP A 114 3.98 -10.44 -22.10
N GLU A 115 3.02 -10.85 -21.27
CA GLU A 115 2.15 -11.99 -21.55
C GLU A 115 1.19 -11.72 -22.72
N ALA A 116 0.65 -10.49 -22.79
CA ALA A 116 -0.22 -10.07 -23.90
C ALA A 116 0.54 -10.06 -25.22
N LEU A 117 1.77 -9.53 -25.26
CA LEU A 117 2.65 -9.54 -26.43
C LEU A 117 2.97 -10.97 -26.87
N ARG A 118 3.38 -11.83 -25.94
CA ARG A 118 3.65 -13.23 -26.23
C ARG A 118 2.43 -13.93 -26.82
N ARG A 119 1.24 -13.71 -26.23
CA ARG A 119 0.00 -14.29 -26.72
C ARG A 119 -0.37 -13.75 -28.11
N ALA A 120 -0.32 -12.43 -28.30
CA ALA A 120 -0.70 -11.79 -29.56
C ALA A 120 0.17 -12.22 -30.74
N THR A 121 1.47 -12.41 -30.52
CA THR A 121 2.41 -12.85 -31.57
C THR A 121 2.30 -14.35 -31.91
N GLN A 122 1.77 -15.17 -31.02
CA GLN A 122 1.64 -16.62 -31.22
C GLN A 122 0.25 -17.06 -31.67
N ARG A 123 -0.81 -16.38 -31.22
CA ARG A 123 -2.19 -16.73 -31.53
C ARG A 123 -2.53 -16.44 -32.98
N LYS A 124 -2.84 -17.46 -33.75
CA LYS A 124 -3.30 -17.34 -35.14
C LYS A 124 -4.83 -17.28 -35.20
N MET A 125 -5.34 -16.35 -36.00
CA MET A 125 -6.77 -16.13 -36.28
C MET A 125 -6.92 -15.61 -37.70
N PHE A 126 -7.85 -16.16 -38.46
CA PHE A 126 -8.15 -15.71 -39.83
C PHE A 126 -6.93 -15.61 -40.74
N GLY A 127 -5.97 -16.55 -40.63
CA GLY A 127 -4.79 -16.63 -41.47
C GLY A 127 -3.60 -15.74 -41.09
N GLN A 128 -3.70 -14.99 -39.99
CA GLN A 128 -2.66 -14.10 -39.47
C GLN A 128 -2.54 -14.19 -37.96
N THR A 129 -1.55 -13.52 -37.35
CA THR A 129 -1.45 -13.48 -35.90
C THR A 129 -2.36 -12.44 -35.29
N LEU A 130 -2.71 -12.59 -34.00
CA LEU A 130 -3.52 -11.58 -33.31
C LEU A 130 -2.82 -10.20 -33.31
N ALA A 131 -1.47 -10.18 -33.31
CA ALA A 131 -0.67 -8.95 -33.38
C ALA A 131 -0.79 -8.20 -34.71
N ASP A 132 -1.25 -8.85 -35.78
CA ASP A 132 -1.42 -8.21 -37.10
C ASP A 132 -2.70 -7.35 -37.18
N PHE A 133 -3.60 -7.48 -36.21
CA PHE A 133 -4.82 -6.69 -36.17
C PHE A 133 -4.61 -5.30 -35.55
N GLN A 134 -5.04 -4.24 -36.24
CA GLN A 134 -4.85 -2.86 -35.79
C GLN A 134 -5.43 -2.58 -34.39
N ILE A 135 -6.57 -3.19 -34.03
CA ILE A 135 -7.17 -3.04 -32.70
C ILE A 135 -6.23 -3.60 -31.62
N THR A 136 -5.59 -4.74 -31.88
CA THR A 136 -4.60 -5.33 -30.95
C THR A 136 -3.37 -4.45 -30.82
N GLN A 137 -2.85 -3.94 -31.96
CA GLN A 137 -1.72 -3.02 -31.96
C GLN A 137 -2.02 -1.74 -31.17
N ALA A 138 -3.22 -1.15 -31.35
CA ALA A 138 -3.65 0.03 -30.62
C ALA A 138 -3.72 -0.23 -29.10
N LYS A 139 -4.28 -1.37 -28.68
CA LYS A 139 -4.33 -1.76 -27.27
C LYS A 139 -2.93 -1.94 -26.67
N LEU A 140 -2.05 -2.66 -27.36
CA LEU A 140 -0.66 -2.86 -26.91
C LEU A 140 0.10 -1.54 -26.79
N ALA A 141 -0.10 -0.62 -27.74
CA ALA A 141 0.50 0.72 -27.70
C ALA A 141 -0.01 1.54 -26.51
N GLN A 142 -1.31 1.50 -26.21
CA GLN A 142 -1.91 2.17 -25.05
C GLN A 142 -1.37 1.60 -23.73
N MET A 143 -1.25 0.26 -23.62
CA MET A 143 -0.67 -0.41 -22.46
C MET A 143 0.77 0.05 -22.24
N ALA A 144 1.62 0.02 -23.26
CA ALA A 144 3.01 0.44 -23.19
C ALA A 144 3.14 1.92 -22.76
N THR A 145 2.36 2.81 -23.38
CA THR A 145 2.35 4.24 -23.06
C THR A 145 1.96 4.49 -21.60
N GLY A 146 0.92 3.82 -21.11
CA GLY A 146 0.49 3.94 -19.71
C GLY A 146 1.54 3.45 -18.72
N ILE A 147 2.23 2.36 -19.05
CA ILE A 147 3.34 1.82 -18.26
C ILE A 147 4.49 2.82 -18.19
N ASP A 148 4.92 3.39 -19.32
CA ASP A 148 6.03 4.34 -19.34
C ASP A 148 5.69 5.63 -18.57
N ALA A 149 4.49 6.17 -18.75
CA ALA A 149 4.02 7.32 -17.98
C ALA A 149 4.03 7.04 -16.46
N SER A 150 3.55 5.87 -16.05
CA SER A 150 3.55 5.43 -14.64
C SER A 150 4.97 5.24 -14.10
N ALA A 151 5.88 4.72 -14.92
CA ALA A 151 7.29 4.54 -14.57
C ALA A 151 7.97 5.89 -14.31
N LEU A 152 7.78 6.87 -15.20
CA LEU A 152 8.33 8.22 -15.04
C LEU A 152 7.85 8.91 -13.77
N LEU A 153 6.56 8.81 -13.43
CA LEU A 153 6.03 9.35 -12.17
C LEU A 153 6.60 8.65 -10.94
N THR A 154 6.74 7.32 -11.00
CA THR A 154 7.28 6.52 -9.90
C THR A 154 8.75 6.84 -9.65
N TYR A 155 9.56 6.85 -10.70
CA TYR A 155 10.99 7.17 -10.59
C TYR A 155 11.23 8.63 -10.22
N ARG A 156 10.39 9.57 -10.68
CA ARG A 156 10.45 10.98 -10.25
C ARG A 156 10.21 11.11 -8.75
N ALA A 157 9.22 10.40 -8.19
CA ALA A 157 8.95 10.43 -6.76
C ALA A 157 10.14 9.89 -5.95
N ALA A 158 10.71 8.75 -6.37
CA ALA A 158 11.89 8.16 -5.75
C ALA A 158 13.10 9.08 -5.81
N TRP A 159 13.42 9.59 -7.00
CA TRP A 159 14.55 10.49 -7.22
C TRP A 159 14.47 11.77 -6.39
N LEU A 160 13.30 12.42 -6.34
CA LEU A 160 13.12 13.63 -5.52
C LEU A 160 13.34 13.34 -4.04
N ARG A 161 12.92 12.16 -3.56
CA ARG A 161 13.17 11.72 -2.20
C ARG A 161 14.66 11.54 -1.92
N ASP A 162 15.41 10.92 -2.83
CA ASP A 162 16.87 10.74 -2.72
C ASP A 162 17.60 12.08 -2.67
N GLN A 163 17.00 13.15 -3.25
CA GLN A 163 17.47 14.52 -3.12
C GLN A 163 17.07 15.20 -1.79
N GLY A 164 16.49 14.46 -0.84
CA GLY A 164 16.03 14.99 0.45
C GLY A 164 14.79 15.89 0.39
N ARG A 165 14.05 15.90 -0.72
CA ARG A 165 12.85 16.73 -0.89
C ARG A 165 11.61 16.07 -0.30
N SER A 166 10.64 16.89 0.12
CA SER A 166 9.29 16.41 0.43
C SER A 166 8.61 15.91 -0.85
N VAL A 167 8.03 14.70 -0.80
CA VAL A 167 7.47 14.01 -1.98
C VAL A 167 6.02 13.59 -1.82
N THR A 168 5.30 14.13 -0.85
CA THR A 168 3.91 13.74 -0.56
C THR A 168 3.01 13.78 -1.79
N ARG A 169 3.11 14.85 -2.59
CA ARG A 169 2.35 15.01 -3.83
C ARG A 169 2.80 14.00 -4.89
N GLU A 170 4.09 13.91 -5.13
CA GLU A 170 4.68 13.04 -6.14
C GLU A 170 4.43 11.56 -5.84
N ALA A 171 4.55 11.14 -4.59
CA ALA A 171 4.23 9.78 -4.15
C ALA A 171 2.74 9.46 -4.30
N ALA A 172 1.86 10.41 -4.01
CA ALA A 172 0.42 10.25 -4.21
C ALA A 172 0.06 10.13 -5.70
N MET A 173 0.63 10.99 -6.55
CA MET A 173 0.45 10.94 -8.02
C MET A 173 0.96 9.60 -8.59
N ALA A 174 2.15 9.19 -8.22
CA ALA A 174 2.75 7.94 -8.67
C ALA A 174 1.88 6.74 -8.29
N LYS A 175 1.46 6.64 -7.02
CA LYS A 175 0.61 5.54 -6.55
C LYS A 175 -0.71 5.51 -7.31
N MET A 176 -1.42 6.62 -7.38
CA MET A 176 -2.72 6.70 -8.06
C MET A 176 -2.60 6.27 -9.51
N THR A 177 -1.70 6.90 -10.28
CA THR A 177 -1.55 6.61 -11.71
C THR A 177 -1.10 5.17 -11.96
N ALA A 178 -0.09 4.68 -11.25
CA ALA A 178 0.45 3.35 -11.49
C ALA A 178 -0.56 2.24 -11.16
N THR A 179 -1.36 2.38 -10.08
CA THR A 179 -2.35 1.35 -9.72
C THR A 179 -3.54 1.34 -10.67
N GLU A 180 -4.03 2.50 -11.10
CA GLU A 180 -5.12 2.60 -12.09
C GLU A 180 -4.65 2.07 -13.46
N THR A 181 -3.46 2.46 -13.90
CA THR A 181 -2.88 1.97 -15.16
C THR A 181 -2.65 0.46 -15.11
N ALA A 182 -2.16 -0.09 -14.00
CA ALA A 182 -1.97 -1.54 -13.88
C ALA A 182 -3.28 -2.30 -14.04
N GLN A 183 -4.36 -1.83 -13.43
CA GLN A 183 -5.69 -2.44 -13.61
C GLN A 183 -6.13 -2.41 -15.08
N GLN A 184 -6.02 -1.26 -15.74
CA GLN A 184 -6.40 -1.11 -17.16
C GLN A 184 -5.56 -2.01 -18.08
N VAL A 185 -4.25 -2.12 -17.81
CA VAL A 185 -3.34 -2.98 -18.58
C VAL A 185 -3.69 -4.44 -18.39
N ILE A 186 -3.94 -4.88 -17.15
CA ILE A 186 -4.32 -6.27 -16.84
C ILE A 186 -5.65 -6.61 -17.52
N ASP A 187 -6.68 -5.77 -17.41
CA ASP A 187 -7.98 -5.97 -18.03
C ASP A 187 -7.87 -6.03 -19.57
N SER A 188 -6.94 -5.28 -20.15
CA SER A 188 -6.68 -5.29 -21.60
C SER A 188 -5.90 -6.49 -22.08
N ALA A 189 -5.14 -7.14 -21.19
CA ALA A 189 -4.30 -8.30 -21.48
C ALA A 189 -5.08 -9.63 -21.49
N VAL A 190 -6.26 -9.67 -20.85
CA VAL A 190 -7.18 -10.82 -20.78
C VAL A 190 -8.06 -10.88 -22.03
#